data_b048191c13270e3ecff5859f7461ba2f
#
_entry.id   b048191c13270e3ecff5859f7461ba2f
#
_cell.length_a   1.000
_cell.length_b   1.000
_cell.length_c   1.000
_cell.angle_alpha   90.00
_cell.angle_beta   90.00
_cell.angle_gamma   90.00
#
_symmetry.space_group_name_H-M   'P 1'
#
loop_
_entity.id
_entity.type
_entity.pdbx_description
1 polymer ?
#
loop_
_entity_poly.entity_id
_entity_poly.type
_entity_poly.pdbx_seq_one_letter_code
_entity_poly.pdbx_strand_id
1 'polypeptide(L)'
;MPNVSRETASEQITFEGIDVRLENFEGGYSVCFESHTADADLAELFRGLPDDRAQLPRWGYVIRGKVGFRFSDREETYGAGDAYYVPPGHTPIHYAGAEIVEFSPTQILGETIPVVMKNLQAALAETASQS
;
A
#
# COMPACT_ATOMS: atom_id res chain seq x y z
N MET A 1 13.07 -2.61 -21.95
CA MET A 1 11.66 -3.02 -22.09
C MET A 1 10.89 -2.59 -20.86
N PRO A 2 9.73 -1.94 -21.03
CA PRO A 2 8.97 -1.45 -19.88
C PRO A 2 8.14 -2.56 -19.25
N ASN A 3 8.81 -3.51 -18.64
CA ASN A 3 8.15 -4.52 -17.83
C ASN A 3 8.96 -4.76 -16.57
N VAL A 4 8.29 -5.21 -15.54
CA VAL A 4 8.92 -5.49 -14.25
C VAL A 4 8.17 -6.64 -13.60
N SER A 5 8.91 -7.44 -12.83
CA SER A 5 8.35 -8.44 -11.96
C SER A 5 8.69 -8.06 -10.52
N ARG A 6 8.12 -8.81 -9.58
CA ARG A 6 8.46 -8.65 -8.18
C ARG A 6 9.96 -8.75 -7.95
N GLU A 7 10.63 -9.67 -8.63
CA GLU A 7 12.05 -9.93 -8.46
C GLU A 7 12.95 -8.88 -9.12
N THR A 8 12.44 -8.17 -10.11
CA THR A 8 13.24 -7.19 -10.88
C THR A 8 12.94 -5.74 -10.55
N ALA A 9 11.97 -5.47 -9.66
CA ALA A 9 11.62 -4.12 -9.25
C ALA A 9 12.81 -3.42 -8.60
N SER A 10 13.01 -2.14 -8.94
CA SER A 10 14.21 -1.41 -8.53
C SER A 10 14.22 -0.97 -7.07
N GLU A 11 13.07 -0.87 -6.44
CA GLU A 11 12.97 -0.45 -5.04
C GLU A 11 12.23 -1.48 -4.21
N GLN A 12 12.67 -1.62 -2.95
CA GLN A 12 12.04 -2.50 -2.00
C GLN A 12 11.85 -1.77 -0.69
N ILE A 13 10.63 -1.84 -0.14
CA ILE A 13 10.30 -1.30 1.16
C ILE A 13 9.80 -2.46 2.00
N THR A 14 10.51 -2.76 3.09
CA THR A 14 10.17 -3.88 3.96
C THR A 14 9.99 -3.38 5.38
N PHE A 15 8.88 -3.73 5.99
CA PHE A 15 8.69 -3.54 7.42
C PHE A 15 7.80 -4.67 7.93
N GLU A 16 7.65 -4.77 9.26
CA GLU A 16 6.98 -5.91 9.86
C GLU A 16 5.64 -6.22 9.21
N GLY A 17 5.54 -7.43 8.63
CA GLY A 17 4.32 -7.91 8.00
C GLY A 17 4.07 -7.44 6.58
N ILE A 18 4.96 -6.63 6.00
CA ILE A 18 4.74 -6.06 4.67
C ILE A 18 6.04 -6.05 3.86
N ASP A 19 5.94 -6.50 2.61
CA ASP A 19 7.01 -6.37 1.62
C ASP A 19 6.43 -5.70 0.39
N VAL A 20 6.98 -4.54 0.01
CA VAL A 20 6.57 -3.78 -1.17
C VAL A 20 7.73 -3.69 -2.14
N ARG A 21 7.49 -4.11 -3.37
CA ARG A 21 8.44 -3.99 -4.47
C ARG A 21 7.88 -2.99 -5.47
N LEU A 22 8.64 -1.94 -5.75
CA LEU A 22 8.15 -0.76 -6.47
C LEU A 22 9.00 -0.47 -7.69
N GLU A 23 8.34 -0.13 -8.79
CA GLU A 23 8.98 0.37 -10.01
C GLU A 23 8.19 1.54 -10.56
N ASN A 24 8.89 2.63 -10.92
CA ASN A 24 8.29 3.77 -11.59
C ASN A 24 8.49 3.61 -13.10
N PHE A 25 7.38 3.57 -13.84
CA PHE A 25 7.43 3.49 -15.29
C PHE A 25 7.41 4.87 -15.92
N GLU A 26 7.89 4.96 -17.14
CA GLU A 26 7.66 6.14 -17.97
C GLU A 26 6.15 6.29 -18.19
N GLY A 27 5.69 7.53 -18.32
CA GLY A 27 4.27 7.81 -18.49
C GLY A 27 3.55 8.17 -17.22
N GLY A 28 4.27 8.22 -16.09
CA GLY A 28 3.73 8.74 -14.86
C GLY A 28 2.98 7.74 -13.99
N TYR A 29 3.15 6.44 -14.22
CA TYR A 29 2.53 5.41 -13.41
C TYR A 29 3.58 4.50 -12.78
N SER A 30 3.27 4.05 -11.58
CA SER A 30 4.14 3.13 -10.83
C SER A 30 3.40 1.84 -10.55
N VAL A 31 4.14 0.75 -10.42
CA VAL A 31 3.60 -0.54 -10.02
C VAL A 31 4.19 -0.95 -8.67
N CYS A 32 3.32 -1.47 -7.80
CA CYS A 32 3.72 -2.03 -6.50
C CYS A 32 3.30 -3.50 -6.44
N PHE A 33 4.25 -4.35 -6.13
CA PHE A 33 3.98 -5.75 -5.78
C PHE A 33 4.05 -5.84 -4.26
N GLU A 34 2.96 -6.20 -3.62
CA GLU A 34 2.88 -6.25 -2.16
C GLU A 34 2.57 -7.65 -1.67
N SER A 35 3.24 -8.03 -0.58
CA SER A 35 2.93 -9.26 0.16
C SER A 35 2.68 -8.88 1.60
N HIS A 36 1.62 -9.44 2.18
CA HIS A 36 1.23 -9.19 3.55
C HIS A 36 1.33 -10.49 4.34
N THR A 37 2.13 -10.49 5.40
CA THR A 37 2.32 -11.68 6.24
C THR A 37 1.66 -11.55 7.60
N ALA A 38 1.00 -10.41 7.87
CA ALA A 38 0.29 -10.17 9.11
C ALA A 38 -0.98 -9.38 8.83
N ASP A 39 -1.99 -9.60 9.66
CA ASP A 39 -3.20 -8.77 9.64
C ASP A 39 -2.87 -7.41 10.21
N ALA A 40 -3.29 -6.33 9.53
CA ALA A 40 -3.04 -4.98 10.00
C ALA A 40 -4.03 -3.99 9.41
N ASP A 41 -4.51 -3.08 10.25
CA ASP A 41 -5.25 -1.90 9.81
C ASP A 41 -4.24 -0.77 9.76
N LEU A 42 -3.98 -0.23 8.58
CA LEU A 42 -2.92 0.76 8.39
C LEU A 42 -3.38 2.20 8.54
N ALA A 43 -4.59 2.46 9.05
CA ALA A 43 -5.14 3.81 9.13
C ALA A 43 -4.20 4.79 9.82
N GLU A 44 -3.54 4.38 10.91
CA GLU A 44 -2.64 5.26 11.66
C GLU A 44 -1.44 5.73 10.85
N LEU A 45 -1.02 4.96 9.85
CA LEU A 45 0.13 5.31 9.02
C LEU A 45 -0.21 6.42 8.02
N PHE A 46 -1.49 6.72 7.84
CA PHE A 46 -1.94 7.73 6.87
C PHE A 46 -2.26 9.08 7.50
N ARG A 47 -1.97 9.24 8.78
CA ARG A 47 -2.14 10.53 9.46
C ARG A 47 -1.26 11.59 8.83
N GLY A 48 -1.85 12.78 8.64
CA GLY A 48 -1.15 13.91 8.03
C GLY A 48 -1.44 14.07 6.56
N LEU A 49 -2.02 13.07 5.92
CA LEU A 49 -2.57 13.21 4.57
C LEU A 49 -3.94 13.89 4.66
N PRO A 50 -4.47 14.45 3.56
CA PRO A 50 -5.81 15.04 3.60
C PRO A 50 -6.84 14.04 4.14
N ASP A 51 -7.62 14.46 5.13
CA ASP A 51 -8.61 13.62 5.84
C ASP A 51 -8.00 12.37 6.48
N ASP A 52 -6.66 12.37 6.68
CA ASP A 52 -5.92 11.22 7.20
C ASP A 52 -6.13 9.95 6.37
N ARG A 53 -6.26 10.14 5.05
CA ARG A 53 -6.46 9.05 4.09
C ARG A 53 -5.57 9.22 2.87
N ALA A 54 -5.29 8.13 2.20
CA ALA A 54 -4.57 8.16 0.93
C ALA A 54 -5.43 8.85 -0.12
N GLN A 55 -4.88 9.84 -0.80
CA GLN A 55 -5.53 10.51 -1.92
C GLN A 55 -5.11 9.92 -3.25
N LEU A 56 -4.56 8.75 -3.22
CA LEU A 56 -3.96 8.03 -4.32
C LEU A 56 -4.98 7.07 -4.92
N PRO A 57 -5.37 7.24 -6.19
CA PRO A 57 -6.19 6.22 -6.84
C PRO A 57 -5.32 5.00 -7.13
N ARG A 58 -5.88 3.81 -6.98
CA ARG A 58 -5.15 2.58 -7.22
C ARG A 58 -5.99 1.62 -8.04
N TRP A 59 -5.34 1.04 -9.06
CA TRP A 59 -5.89 -0.05 -9.86
C TRP A 59 -5.10 -1.28 -9.49
N GLY A 60 -5.77 -2.36 -9.10
CA GLY A 60 -5.07 -3.53 -8.61
C GLY A 60 -5.69 -4.85 -8.99
N TYR A 61 -4.97 -5.90 -8.61
CA TYR A 61 -5.40 -7.27 -8.81
C TYR A 61 -4.92 -8.10 -7.62
N VAL A 62 -5.83 -8.86 -7.03
CA VAL A 62 -5.47 -9.74 -5.91
C VAL A 62 -5.00 -11.08 -6.49
N ILE A 63 -3.73 -11.37 -6.28
CA ILE A 63 -3.12 -12.63 -6.76
C ILE A 63 -3.47 -13.76 -5.81
N ARG A 64 -3.42 -13.49 -4.50
CA ARG A 64 -3.63 -14.49 -3.46
C ARG A 64 -4.20 -13.80 -2.22
N GLY A 65 -5.08 -14.50 -1.48
CA GLY A 65 -5.62 -13.97 -0.25
C GLY A 65 -6.67 -12.89 -0.48
N LYS A 66 -6.65 -11.88 0.36
CA LYS A 66 -7.61 -10.77 0.26
C LYS A 66 -6.99 -9.47 0.78
N VAL A 67 -7.56 -8.35 0.37
CA VAL A 67 -7.18 -7.02 0.84
C VAL A 67 -8.45 -6.21 1.08
N GLY A 68 -8.42 -5.35 2.10
CA GLY A 68 -9.54 -4.46 2.40
C GLY A 68 -9.16 -3.01 2.27
N PHE A 69 -10.16 -2.17 2.06
CA PHE A 69 -10.01 -0.72 2.02
C PHE A 69 -11.17 -0.08 2.78
N ARG A 70 -10.83 0.87 3.65
CA ARG A 70 -11.81 1.62 4.42
C ARG A 70 -11.96 3.01 3.83
N PHE A 71 -13.21 3.37 3.55
CA PHE A 71 -13.60 4.70 3.08
C PHE A 71 -14.35 5.42 4.20
N SER A 72 -14.76 6.67 3.97
CA SER A 72 -15.48 7.42 4.99
C SER A 72 -16.84 6.82 5.34
N ASP A 73 -17.46 6.14 4.39
CA ASP A 73 -18.84 5.64 4.49
C ASP A 73 -18.97 4.12 4.42
N ARG A 74 -17.88 3.41 4.16
CA ARG A 74 -17.96 1.96 3.98
C ARG A 74 -16.57 1.31 4.02
N GLU A 75 -16.59 0.01 4.04
CA GLU A 75 -15.42 -0.85 3.92
C GLU A 75 -15.65 -1.82 2.78
N GLU A 76 -14.65 -2.08 1.96
CA GLU A 76 -14.74 -3.06 0.87
C GLU A 76 -13.57 -4.03 0.98
N THR A 77 -13.83 -5.30 0.67
CA THR A 77 -12.81 -6.36 0.69
C THR A 77 -12.81 -7.06 -0.65
N TYR A 78 -11.62 -7.29 -1.20
CA TYR A 78 -11.44 -7.96 -2.49
C TYR A 78 -10.63 -9.23 -2.27
N GLY A 79 -11.04 -10.31 -2.97
CA GLY A 79 -10.40 -11.62 -2.86
C GLY A 79 -9.61 -12.01 -4.09
N ALA A 80 -8.90 -13.12 -3.99
CA ALA A 80 -8.05 -13.64 -5.07
C ALA A 80 -8.83 -13.74 -6.38
N GLY A 81 -8.25 -13.20 -7.44
CA GLY A 81 -8.88 -13.15 -8.76
C GLY A 81 -9.65 -11.87 -9.04
N ASP A 82 -9.83 -10.99 -8.04
CA ASP A 82 -10.54 -9.73 -8.26
C ASP A 82 -9.59 -8.67 -8.78
N ALA A 83 -9.99 -8.00 -9.86
CA ALA A 83 -9.39 -6.74 -10.27
C ALA A 83 -10.20 -5.62 -9.63
N TYR A 84 -9.53 -4.59 -9.12
CA TYR A 84 -10.25 -3.56 -8.40
C TYR A 84 -9.74 -2.16 -8.74
N TYR A 85 -10.59 -1.19 -8.49
CA TYR A 85 -10.23 0.22 -8.51
C TYR A 85 -10.60 0.83 -7.16
N VAL A 86 -9.62 1.48 -6.53
CA VAL A 86 -9.82 2.16 -5.24
C VAL A 86 -9.67 3.66 -5.48
N PRO A 87 -10.75 4.44 -5.31
CA PRO A 87 -10.68 5.90 -5.49
C PRO A 87 -9.92 6.56 -4.34
N PRO A 88 -9.52 7.83 -4.50
CA PRO A 88 -8.93 8.59 -3.40
C PRO A 88 -9.82 8.61 -2.16
N GLY A 89 -9.21 8.73 -0.98
CA GLY A 89 -9.93 8.81 0.28
C GLY A 89 -10.07 7.49 1.02
N HIS A 90 -9.03 6.65 0.97
CA HIS A 90 -9.06 5.33 1.60
C HIS A 90 -7.88 5.09 2.53
N THR A 91 -8.02 4.10 3.40
CA THR A 91 -6.90 3.50 4.13
C THR A 91 -6.96 1.98 3.93
N PRO A 92 -5.78 1.33 3.78
CA PRO A 92 -5.77 -0.12 3.51
C PRO A 92 -5.87 -0.96 4.79
N ILE A 93 -6.44 -2.14 4.61
CA ILE A 93 -6.49 -3.18 5.64
C ILE A 93 -5.82 -4.41 5.05
N HIS A 94 -4.78 -4.89 5.71
CA HIS A 94 -4.03 -6.06 5.25
C HIS A 94 -4.47 -7.32 5.97
N TYR A 95 -4.49 -8.43 5.24
CA TYR A 95 -4.77 -9.75 5.78
C TYR A 95 -3.61 -10.67 5.47
N ALA A 96 -3.16 -11.45 6.45
CA ALA A 96 -2.02 -12.34 6.31
C ALA A 96 -2.23 -13.32 5.14
N GLY A 97 -1.18 -13.51 4.35
CA GLY A 97 -1.20 -14.40 3.19
C GLY A 97 -1.58 -13.74 1.88
N ALA A 98 -1.83 -12.42 1.89
CA ALA A 98 -2.23 -11.71 0.68
C ALA A 98 -1.03 -11.38 -0.20
N GLU A 99 -1.24 -11.45 -1.51
CA GLU A 99 -0.33 -10.92 -2.52
C GLU A 99 -1.17 -10.12 -3.50
N ILE A 100 -0.77 -8.87 -3.73
CA ILE A 100 -1.48 -7.97 -4.64
C ILE A 100 -0.50 -7.27 -5.56
N VAL A 101 -0.98 -6.81 -6.71
CA VAL A 101 -0.27 -5.88 -7.56
C VAL A 101 -1.15 -4.66 -7.77
N GLU A 102 -0.55 -3.47 -7.61
CA GLU A 102 -1.29 -2.20 -7.74
C GLU A 102 -0.53 -1.24 -8.63
N PHE A 103 -1.30 -0.46 -9.42
CA PHE A 103 -0.79 0.60 -10.26
C PHE A 103 -1.35 1.92 -9.78
N SER A 104 -0.50 2.95 -9.74
CA SER A 104 -0.89 4.27 -9.22
C SER A 104 -0.11 5.36 -9.93
N PRO A 105 -0.64 6.60 -9.97
CA PRO A 105 0.14 7.72 -10.48
C PRO A 105 1.39 7.95 -9.64
N THR A 106 2.54 8.05 -10.31
CA THR A 106 3.85 8.18 -9.65
C THR A 106 3.92 9.41 -8.75
N GLN A 107 3.38 10.55 -9.20
CA GLN A 107 3.47 11.79 -8.44
C GLN A 107 2.77 11.68 -7.10
N ILE A 108 1.53 11.20 -7.09
CA ILE A 108 0.75 11.09 -5.85
C ILE A 108 1.34 10.03 -4.93
N LEU A 109 1.82 8.93 -5.50
CA LEU A 109 2.50 7.90 -4.73
C LEU A 109 3.74 8.46 -4.03
N GLY A 110 4.51 9.30 -4.75
CA GLY A 110 5.69 9.96 -4.21
C GLY A 110 5.39 10.96 -3.10
N GLU A 111 4.17 11.50 -3.05
CA GLU A 111 3.71 12.37 -1.98
C GLU A 111 3.18 11.58 -0.79
N THR A 112 2.68 10.38 -1.02
CA THR A 112 2.05 9.54 -0.02
C THR A 112 3.07 8.74 0.79
N ILE A 113 4.02 8.10 0.12
CA ILE A 113 5.00 7.22 0.76
C ILE A 113 5.79 7.91 1.88
N PRO A 114 6.32 9.14 1.70
CA PRO A 114 7.08 9.78 2.79
C PRO A 114 6.26 9.99 4.06
N VAL A 115 4.97 10.29 3.95
CA VAL A 115 4.09 10.46 5.11
C VAL A 115 3.92 9.14 5.84
N VAL A 116 3.65 8.06 5.08
CA VAL A 116 3.49 6.72 5.64
C VAL A 116 4.78 6.28 6.34
N MET A 117 5.93 6.50 5.70
CA MET A 117 7.22 6.11 6.28
C MET A 117 7.56 6.91 7.55
N LYS A 118 7.24 8.19 7.58
CA LYS A 118 7.43 9.02 8.77
C LYS A 118 6.58 8.50 9.94
N ASN A 119 5.32 8.18 9.67
CA ASN A 119 4.42 7.65 10.68
C ASN A 119 4.86 6.27 11.16
N LEU A 120 5.37 5.44 10.26
CA LEU A 120 5.92 4.13 10.62
C LEU A 120 7.12 4.27 11.53
N GLN A 121 8.05 5.16 11.22
CA GLN A 121 9.23 5.40 12.04
C GLN A 121 8.85 5.91 13.43
N ALA A 122 7.85 6.78 13.52
CA ALA A 122 7.35 7.27 14.80
C ALA A 122 6.74 6.15 15.63
N ALA A 123 5.98 5.26 15.01
CA ALA A 123 5.38 4.12 15.69
C ALA A 123 6.45 3.14 16.22
N LEU A 124 7.48 2.88 15.40
CA LEU A 124 8.58 2.00 15.81
C LEU A 124 9.40 2.60 16.95
N ALA A 125 9.65 3.91 16.91
CA ALA A 125 10.37 4.61 17.97
C ALA A 125 9.58 4.59 19.27
N GLU A 126 8.27 4.77 19.22
CA GLU A 126 7.39 4.69 20.38
C GLU A 126 7.41 3.30 20.99
N THR A 127 7.32 2.26 20.17
CA THR A 127 7.41 0.87 20.63
C THR A 127 8.76 0.59 21.30
N ALA A 128 9.86 1.05 20.70
CA ALA A 128 11.20 0.87 21.25
C ALA A 128 11.34 1.56 22.61
N SER A 129 10.75 2.74 22.79
CA SER A 129 10.85 3.47 24.05
C SER A 129 10.00 2.84 25.17
N GLN A 130 9.05 1.99 24.85
CA GLN A 130 8.22 1.29 25.81
C GLN A 130 8.83 -0.04 26.25
N SER A 131 9.82 -0.50 25.55
CA SER A 131 10.52 -1.74 25.91
C SER A 131 11.74 -1.46 26.81
#